data_c58d3995404518950be8576d24a77b7f
#
_entry.id   c58d3995404518950be8576d24a77b7f
#
_cell.length_a   1.000
_cell.length_b   1.000
_cell.length_c   1.000
_cell.angle_alpha   90.00
_cell.angle_beta   90.00
_cell.angle_gamma   90.00
#
_symmetry.space_group_name_H-M   'P 1'
#
loop_
_entity.id
_entity.type
_entity.pdbx_description
1 polymer ?
#
loop_
_entity_poly.entity_id
_entity_poly.type
_entity_poly.pdbx_seq_one_letter_code
_entity_poly.pdbx_strand_id
1 'polypeptide(L)'
;LNALRHRPHIIIGTPGRLLDLYNQEAFKLSNLSLFVIDEADQVYSTGQSEEVNQLRNAIQGVQTICLSATKNAKIHTYFDTPFEEIFQGEIAVNEKITSYYLETDNKKDTLPSLLHTLPITSAIVFVNHRSTAIELSDLLLRNNILSSAFSGYFDERKRIAIMSDFRKGDIRVLVATDAAARGIDIHELSHVIHYDIPIDTETFIHRSGRTA
;
A
#
# COMPACT_ATOMS: atom_id res chain seq x y z
N LEU A 1 1.33 10.17 21.92
CA LEU A 1 1.87 11.36 22.62
C LEU A 1 2.99 11.04 23.59
N ASN A 2 2.90 9.95 24.39
CA ASN A 2 3.96 9.64 25.38
C ASN A 2 5.33 9.37 24.72
N ALA A 3 5.38 8.70 23.58
CA ALA A 3 6.64 8.43 22.87
C ALA A 3 7.36 9.72 22.41
N LEU A 4 6.61 10.75 22.02
CA LEU A 4 7.18 12.03 21.56
C LEU A 4 7.84 12.84 22.70
N ARG A 5 7.41 12.63 23.95
CA ARG A 5 8.04 13.27 25.13
C ARG A 5 9.49 12.86 25.34
N HIS A 6 9.88 11.68 24.85
CA HIS A 6 11.24 11.16 24.93
C HIS A 6 12.16 11.65 23.81
N ARG A 7 11.72 12.62 23.00
CA ARG A 7 12.46 13.21 21.87
C ARG A 7 13.10 12.15 20.96
N PRO A 8 12.26 11.31 20.30
CA PRO A 8 12.78 10.28 19.42
C PRO A 8 13.61 10.89 18.28
N HIS A 9 14.64 10.18 17.82
CA HIS A 9 15.46 10.62 16.68
C HIS A 9 14.73 10.47 15.34
N ILE A 10 13.77 9.56 15.25
CA ILE A 10 12.99 9.30 14.04
C ILE A 10 11.50 9.33 14.42
N ILE A 11 10.73 10.07 13.64
CA ILE A 11 9.26 10.13 13.75
C ILE A 11 8.69 9.66 12.42
N ILE A 12 7.83 8.65 12.46
CA ILE A 12 7.16 8.08 11.28
C ILE A 12 5.66 8.25 11.46
N GLY A 13 4.97 8.73 10.43
CA GLY A 13 3.53 8.89 10.45
C GLY A 13 2.95 9.29 9.11
N THR A 14 1.63 9.23 8.99
CA THR A 14 0.93 9.77 7.83
C THR A 14 0.96 11.30 7.84
N PRO A 15 0.93 11.97 6.66
CA PRO A 15 1.03 13.43 6.57
C PRO A 15 0.05 14.16 7.49
N GLY A 16 -1.24 13.84 7.44
CA GLY A 16 -2.26 14.47 8.28
C GLY A 16 -2.00 14.28 9.77
N ARG A 17 -1.53 13.07 10.19
CA ARG A 17 -1.22 12.84 11.61
C ARG A 17 0.01 13.60 12.09
N LEU A 18 1.03 13.69 11.25
CA LEU A 18 2.23 14.47 11.57
C LEU A 18 1.91 15.96 11.67
N LEU A 19 1.12 16.49 10.73
CA LEU A 19 0.69 17.89 10.76
C LEU A 19 -0.17 18.21 12.00
N ASP A 20 -1.12 17.34 12.33
CA ASP A 20 -1.95 17.48 13.52
C ASP A 20 -1.10 17.53 14.81
N LEU A 21 -0.14 16.63 14.96
CA LEU A 21 0.78 16.60 16.09
C LEU A 21 1.74 17.80 16.13
N TYR A 22 2.18 18.28 14.96
CA TYR A 22 2.99 19.48 14.85
C TYR A 22 2.20 20.73 15.29
N ASN A 23 0.97 20.88 14.84
CA ASN A 23 0.08 21.97 15.23
C ASN A 23 -0.28 21.94 16.71
N GLN A 24 -0.27 20.74 17.34
CA GLN A 24 -0.43 20.58 18.79
C GLN A 24 0.89 20.78 19.56
N GLU A 25 1.96 21.22 18.91
CA GLU A 25 3.30 21.39 19.50
C GLU A 25 3.85 20.12 20.18
N ALA A 26 3.38 18.94 19.78
CA ALA A 26 3.81 17.67 20.35
C ALA A 26 5.27 17.32 20.03
N PHE A 27 5.83 17.90 18.97
CA PHE A 27 7.25 17.85 18.61
C PHE A 27 7.65 19.11 17.84
N LYS A 28 8.97 19.35 17.74
CA LYS A 28 9.52 20.51 17.05
C LYS A 28 10.31 20.07 15.81
N LEU A 29 10.16 20.82 14.72
CA LEU A 29 10.89 20.59 13.46
C LEU A 29 12.24 21.34 13.41
N SER A 30 12.56 22.19 14.39
CA SER A 30 13.76 23.05 14.39
C SER A 30 15.10 22.29 14.32
N ASN A 31 15.13 21.03 14.72
CA ASN A 31 16.32 20.18 14.72
C ASN A 31 16.23 19.06 13.68
N LEU A 32 15.27 19.14 12.76
CA LEU A 32 15.14 18.17 11.70
C LEU A 32 16.29 18.30 10.71
N SER A 33 16.97 17.22 10.42
CA SER A 33 18.07 17.15 9.44
C SER A 33 17.67 16.47 8.14
N LEU A 34 16.63 15.62 8.18
CA LEU A 34 16.18 14.85 7.03
C LEU A 34 14.66 14.72 7.05
N PHE A 35 14.04 15.00 5.91
CA PHE A 35 12.62 14.79 5.66
C PHE A 35 12.45 13.77 4.54
N VAL A 36 11.75 12.67 4.82
CA VAL A 36 11.54 11.61 3.83
C VAL A 36 10.05 11.49 3.53
N ILE A 37 9.71 11.51 2.25
CA ILE A 37 8.37 11.28 1.73
C ILE A 37 8.42 9.92 1.01
N ASP A 38 7.80 8.93 1.63
CA ASP A 38 7.68 7.59 1.04
C ASP A 38 6.38 7.47 0.25
N GLU A 39 6.36 6.64 -0.80
CA GLU A 39 5.24 6.51 -1.73
C GLU A 39 4.75 7.90 -2.23
N ALA A 40 5.68 8.76 -2.66
CA ALA A 40 5.38 10.15 -3.01
C ALA A 40 4.35 10.29 -4.14
N ASP A 41 4.29 9.35 -5.08
CA ASP A 41 3.26 9.22 -6.11
C ASP A 41 1.86 9.06 -5.47
N GLN A 42 1.74 8.26 -4.41
CA GLN A 42 0.50 8.03 -3.70
C GLN A 42 0.02 9.24 -2.89
N VAL A 43 0.94 10.00 -2.31
CA VAL A 43 0.62 11.24 -1.56
C VAL A 43 -0.16 12.21 -2.45
N TYR A 44 0.21 12.32 -3.73
CA TYR A 44 -0.51 13.17 -4.68
C TYR A 44 -1.85 12.60 -5.11
N SER A 45 -1.91 11.31 -5.35
CA SER A 45 -3.13 10.65 -5.82
C SER A 45 -4.22 10.58 -4.75
N THR A 46 -3.84 10.57 -3.47
CA THR A 46 -4.78 10.48 -2.33
C THR A 46 -5.19 11.82 -1.75
N GLY A 47 -4.71 12.94 -2.30
CA GLY A 47 -5.06 14.30 -1.84
C GLY A 47 -4.37 14.72 -0.53
N GLN A 48 -3.29 14.04 -0.14
CA GLN A 48 -2.49 14.37 1.07
C GLN A 48 -1.32 15.33 0.78
N SER A 49 -1.26 15.87 -0.42
CA SER A 49 -0.21 16.80 -0.84
C SER A 49 -0.20 18.10 -0.05
N GLU A 50 -1.37 18.57 0.37
CA GLU A 50 -1.51 19.81 1.12
C GLU A 50 -0.84 19.71 2.50
N GLU A 51 -1.07 18.63 3.23
CA GLU A 51 -0.47 18.38 4.54
C GLU A 51 1.06 18.25 4.45
N VAL A 52 1.55 17.56 3.39
CA VAL A 52 2.99 17.46 3.13
C VAL A 52 3.58 18.84 2.83
N ASN A 53 2.91 19.66 2.02
CA ASN A 53 3.36 21.01 1.70
C ASN A 53 3.40 21.91 2.95
N GLN A 54 2.40 21.83 3.83
CA GLN A 54 2.39 22.58 5.08
C GLN A 54 3.55 22.16 6.01
N LEU A 55 3.82 20.87 6.15
CA LEU A 55 4.97 20.38 6.91
C LEU A 55 6.28 20.86 6.30
N ARG A 56 6.40 20.79 4.97
CA ARG A 56 7.59 21.22 4.25
C ARG A 56 7.84 22.73 4.38
N ASN A 57 6.81 23.54 4.32
CA ASN A 57 6.93 25.00 4.51
C ASN A 57 7.40 25.37 5.95
N ALA A 58 7.16 24.49 6.90
CA ALA A 58 7.64 24.68 8.28
C ALA A 58 9.12 24.27 8.45
N ILE A 59 9.75 23.62 7.45
CA ILE A 59 11.15 23.18 7.48
C ILE A 59 11.93 23.90 6.38
N GLN A 60 12.94 24.68 6.73
CA GLN A 60 13.82 25.35 5.77
C GLN A 60 15.23 24.78 5.86
N GLY A 61 15.87 24.61 4.69
CA GLY A 61 17.26 24.12 4.63
C GLY A 61 17.44 22.65 5.04
N VAL A 62 16.38 21.88 5.12
CA VAL A 62 16.39 20.45 5.47
C VAL A 62 16.49 19.63 4.19
N GLN A 63 17.37 18.63 4.19
CA GLN A 63 17.46 17.67 3.09
C GLN A 63 16.12 16.93 2.97
N THR A 64 15.54 16.92 1.76
CA THR A 64 14.29 16.21 1.47
C THR A 64 14.57 15.07 0.49
N ILE A 65 14.08 13.89 0.82
CA ILE A 65 14.14 12.70 -0.05
C ILE A 65 12.71 12.26 -0.36
N CYS A 66 12.40 12.11 -1.65
CA CYS A 66 11.15 11.50 -2.11
C CYS A 66 11.46 10.11 -2.67
N LEU A 67 10.77 9.11 -2.14
CA LEU A 67 10.80 7.74 -2.65
C LEU A 67 9.49 7.48 -3.40
N SER A 68 9.59 6.92 -4.59
CA SER A 68 8.43 6.63 -5.44
C SER A 68 8.70 5.42 -6.32
N ALA A 69 7.70 4.57 -6.51
CA ALA A 69 7.79 3.44 -7.43
C ALA A 69 7.59 3.89 -8.88
N THR A 70 6.99 5.05 -9.11
CA THR A 70 6.68 5.58 -10.43
C THR A 70 7.23 6.98 -10.64
N LYS A 71 7.60 7.29 -11.89
CA LYS A 71 8.02 8.64 -12.27
C LYS A 71 6.81 9.54 -12.46
N ASN A 72 6.47 10.31 -11.44
CA ASN A 72 5.36 11.25 -11.50
C ASN A 72 5.89 12.69 -11.57
N ALA A 73 5.53 13.40 -12.65
CA ALA A 73 5.95 14.80 -12.86
C ALA A 73 5.52 15.74 -11.72
N LYS A 74 4.45 15.40 -10.98
CA LYS A 74 3.99 16.20 -9.84
C LYS A 74 4.93 16.12 -8.64
N ILE A 75 5.77 15.09 -8.53
CA ILE A 75 6.77 14.99 -7.47
C ILE A 75 7.76 16.16 -7.56
N HIS A 76 8.04 16.64 -8.76
CA HIS A 76 8.91 17.79 -9.00
C HIS A 76 8.40 19.06 -8.32
N THR A 77 7.10 19.20 -8.11
CA THR A 77 6.51 20.36 -7.43
C THR A 77 6.82 20.40 -5.93
N TYR A 78 7.32 19.32 -5.34
CA TYR A 78 7.79 19.31 -3.96
C TYR A 78 9.17 19.97 -3.77
N PHE A 79 9.86 20.28 -4.86
CA PHE A 79 11.20 20.84 -4.78
C PHE A 79 11.22 22.23 -5.40
N ASP A 80 11.54 23.25 -4.58
CA ASP A 80 11.73 24.65 -5.04
C ASP A 80 13.13 24.88 -5.61
N THR A 81 14.04 23.92 -5.40
CA THR A 81 15.44 23.95 -5.82
C THR A 81 15.75 22.80 -6.75
N PRO A 82 16.81 22.90 -7.57
CA PRO A 82 17.29 21.76 -8.34
C PRO A 82 17.49 20.54 -7.43
N PHE A 83 17.02 19.39 -7.86
CA PHE A 83 17.14 18.12 -7.14
C PHE A 83 17.83 17.08 -8.03
N GLU A 84 18.45 16.11 -7.42
CA GLU A 84 19.04 14.96 -8.10
C GLU A 84 17.97 13.86 -8.22
N GLU A 85 17.76 13.40 -9.44
CA GLU A 85 16.89 12.24 -9.73
C GLU A 85 17.76 10.99 -9.82
N ILE A 86 17.56 10.04 -8.91
CA ILE A 86 18.24 8.75 -8.95
C ILE A 86 17.22 7.69 -9.37
N PHE A 87 17.36 7.19 -10.60
CA PHE A 87 16.55 6.08 -11.09
C PHE A 87 17.29 4.77 -10.94
N GLN A 88 16.62 3.81 -10.32
CA GLN A 88 17.09 2.45 -10.23
C GLN A 88 16.11 1.53 -10.97
N GLY A 89 16.38 1.25 -12.24
CA GLY A 89 15.58 0.38 -13.08
C GLY A 89 14.60 1.11 -14.02
N GLU A 90 14.03 0.37 -14.96
CA GLU A 90 12.93 0.84 -15.80
C GLU A 90 11.61 0.76 -15.02
N ILE A 91 10.65 1.64 -15.34
CA ILE A 91 9.26 1.55 -14.86
C ILE A 91 8.63 0.35 -15.59
N ALA A 92 8.94 -0.84 -15.12
CA ALA A 92 8.42 -2.07 -15.69
C ALA A 92 7.87 -2.93 -14.55
N VAL A 93 6.83 -3.69 -14.86
CA VAL A 93 6.48 -4.86 -14.06
C VAL A 93 7.76 -5.70 -13.97
N ASN A 94 8.16 -6.08 -12.74
CA ASN A 94 9.35 -6.87 -12.51
C ASN A 94 9.37 -8.04 -13.51
N GLU A 95 10.46 -8.20 -14.27
CA GLU A 95 10.61 -9.24 -15.32
C GLU A 95 10.39 -10.66 -14.79
N LYS A 96 10.47 -10.87 -13.48
CA LYS A 96 10.18 -12.15 -12.82
C LYS A 96 8.68 -12.43 -12.70
N ILE A 97 7.81 -11.43 -12.96
CA ILE A 97 6.36 -11.59 -12.86
C ILE A 97 5.80 -12.01 -14.22
N THR A 98 5.19 -13.18 -14.27
CA THR A 98 4.45 -13.60 -15.45
C THR A 98 2.99 -13.21 -15.28
N SER A 99 2.48 -12.39 -16.19
CA SER A 99 1.10 -11.91 -16.19
C SER A 99 0.22 -12.74 -17.13
N TYR A 100 -0.96 -13.10 -16.64
CA TYR A 100 -1.99 -13.79 -17.41
C TYR A 100 -3.30 -13.03 -17.32
N TYR A 101 -4.17 -13.22 -18.30
CA TYR A 101 -5.55 -12.77 -18.21
C TYR A 101 -6.49 -13.94 -18.49
N LEU A 102 -7.66 -13.88 -17.86
CA LEU A 102 -8.73 -14.86 -18.05
C LEU A 102 -10.02 -14.13 -18.36
N GLU A 103 -10.61 -14.45 -19.51
CA GLU A 103 -11.92 -13.96 -19.90
C GLU A 103 -13.01 -14.84 -19.28
N THR A 104 -13.99 -14.24 -18.66
CA THR A 104 -15.11 -14.95 -18.03
C THR A 104 -16.36 -14.08 -17.94
N ASP A 105 -17.51 -14.70 -18.12
CA ASP A 105 -18.82 -14.05 -17.91
C ASP A 105 -19.25 -14.10 -16.44
N ASN A 106 -18.62 -14.94 -15.62
CA ASN A 106 -18.95 -15.09 -14.20
C ASN A 106 -17.70 -15.20 -13.31
N LYS A 107 -17.18 -14.05 -12.88
CA LYS A 107 -16.03 -13.97 -12.01
C LYS A 107 -16.22 -14.71 -10.67
N LYS A 108 -17.46 -14.75 -10.12
CA LYS A 108 -17.73 -15.35 -8.81
C LYS A 108 -17.54 -16.87 -8.83
N ASP A 109 -17.92 -17.54 -9.91
CA ASP A 109 -17.73 -18.99 -10.04
C ASP A 109 -16.31 -19.33 -10.54
N THR A 110 -15.74 -18.45 -11.33
CA THR A 110 -14.41 -18.66 -11.91
C THR A 110 -13.30 -18.57 -10.85
N LEU A 111 -13.39 -17.62 -9.92
CA LEU A 111 -12.32 -17.40 -8.95
C LEU A 111 -12.08 -18.62 -8.02
N PRO A 112 -13.11 -19.26 -7.41
CA PRO A 112 -12.89 -20.49 -6.64
C PRO A 112 -12.28 -21.60 -7.47
N SER A 113 -12.76 -21.80 -8.71
CA SER A 113 -12.24 -22.82 -9.62
C SER A 113 -10.76 -22.57 -9.95
N LEU A 114 -10.38 -21.33 -10.22
CA LEU A 114 -8.99 -20.93 -10.47
C LEU A 114 -8.10 -21.25 -9.25
N LEU A 115 -8.55 -20.87 -8.04
CA LEU A 115 -7.83 -21.09 -6.80
C LEU A 115 -7.68 -22.58 -6.42
N HIS A 116 -8.57 -23.45 -6.92
CA HIS A 116 -8.45 -24.89 -6.75
C HIS A 116 -7.56 -25.56 -7.79
N THR A 117 -7.54 -25.03 -9.02
CA THR A 117 -6.86 -25.65 -10.16
C THR A 117 -5.37 -25.27 -10.20
N LEU A 118 -5.05 -24.03 -9.88
CA LEU A 118 -3.66 -23.54 -9.93
C LEU A 118 -2.90 -23.85 -8.63
N PRO A 119 -1.57 -24.03 -8.71
CA PRO A 119 -0.72 -24.30 -7.55
C PRO A 119 -0.48 -23.01 -6.72
N ILE A 120 -1.58 -22.36 -6.32
CA ILE A 120 -1.55 -21.11 -5.55
C ILE A 120 -1.35 -21.47 -4.08
N THR A 121 -0.22 -21.09 -3.50
CA THR A 121 0.09 -21.31 -2.07
C THR A 121 -0.35 -20.14 -1.21
N SER A 122 -0.17 -18.93 -1.70
CA SER A 122 -0.60 -17.69 -1.05
C SER A 122 -1.02 -16.69 -2.11
N ALA A 123 -2.12 -15.98 -1.89
CA ALA A 123 -2.59 -14.99 -2.84
C ALA A 123 -3.22 -13.76 -2.17
N ILE A 124 -3.11 -12.63 -2.86
CA ILE A 124 -3.96 -11.47 -2.61
C ILE A 124 -4.90 -11.28 -3.80
N VAL A 125 -6.18 -11.07 -3.51
CA VAL A 125 -7.22 -10.78 -4.51
C VAL A 125 -7.62 -9.33 -4.35
N PHE A 126 -7.34 -8.51 -5.34
CA PHE A 126 -7.67 -7.10 -5.33
C PHE A 126 -9.07 -6.84 -5.88
N VAL A 127 -9.85 -6.09 -5.10
CA VAL A 127 -11.18 -5.62 -5.44
C VAL A 127 -11.29 -4.11 -5.23
N ASN A 128 -12.22 -3.46 -5.94
CA ASN A 128 -12.38 -2.00 -5.84
C ASN A 128 -13.22 -1.58 -4.62
N HIS A 129 -14.12 -2.45 -4.14
CA HIS A 129 -15.03 -2.12 -3.06
C HIS A 129 -14.87 -3.05 -1.86
N ARG A 130 -15.04 -2.48 -0.66
CA ARG A 130 -14.92 -3.22 0.62
C ARG A 130 -16.02 -4.25 0.82
N SER A 131 -17.25 -3.92 0.41
CA SER A 131 -18.37 -4.88 0.41
C SER A 131 -18.01 -6.10 -0.41
N THR A 132 -17.45 -5.90 -1.60
CA THR A 132 -16.98 -6.99 -2.47
C THR A 132 -15.88 -7.82 -1.79
N ALA A 133 -14.97 -7.19 -1.03
CA ALA A 133 -13.94 -7.94 -0.31
C ALA A 133 -14.54 -8.90 0.71
N ILE A 134 -15.54 -8.45 1.47
CA ILE A 134 -16.23 -9.27 2.47
C ILE A 134 -17.02 -10.40 1.79
N GLU A 135 -17.87 -10.05 0.84
CA GLU A 135 -18.70 -11.03 0.11
C GLU A 135 -17.84 -12.10 -0.57
N LEU A 136 -16.74 -11.70 -1.17
CA LEU A 136 -15.86 -12.60 -1.90
C LEU A 136 -15.07 -13.50 -0.95
N SER A 137 -14.61 -12.99 0.19
CA SER A 137 -13.96 -13.84 1.20
C SER A 137 -14.93 -14.88 1.78
N ASP A 138 -16.19 -14.51 2.02
CA ASP A 138 -17.23 -15.44 2.48
C ASP A 138 -17.58 -16.49 1.41
N LEU A 139 -17.59 -16.09 0.13
CA LEU A 139 -17.77 -17.00 -0.99
C LEU A 139 -16.61 -18.02 -1.05
N LEU A 140 -15.39 -17.58 -0.91
CA LEU A 140 -14.20 -18.45 -0.92
C LEU A 140 -14.22 -19.44 0.25
N LEU A 141 -14.58 -18.98 1.45
CA LEU A 141 -14.73 -19.86 2.63
C LEU A 141 -15.78 -20.95 2.39
N ARG A 142 -16.93 -20.61 1.79
CA ARG A 142 -17.96 -21.61 1.43
C ARG A 142 -17.49 -22.62 0.38
N ASN A 143 -16.48 -22.26 -0.40
CA ASN A 143 -15.82 -23.14 -1.36
C ASN A 143 -14.57 -23.84 -0.76
N ASN A 144 -14.44 -23.92 0.56
CA ASN A 144 -13.32 -24.54 1.27
C ASN A 144 -11.95 -23.93 0.95
N ILE A 145 -11.91 -22.64 0.64
CA ILE A 145 -10.68 -21.88 0.44
C ILE A 145 -10.48 -20.98 1.66
N LEU A 146 -9.42 -21.23 2.43
CA LEU A 146 -9.06 -20.45 3.61
C LEU A 146 -8.76 -19.00 3.20
N SER A 147 -9.69 -18.11 3.46
CA SER A 147 -9.64 -16.72 3.04
C SER A 147 -10.09 -15.76 4.12
N SER A 148 -9.65 -14.52 4.02
CA SER A 148 -10.15 -13.43 4.84
C SER A 148 -10.22 -12.14 4.05
N ALA A 149 -11.27 -11.35 4.28
CA ALA A 149 -11.26 -9.95 3.87
C ALA A 149 -10.21 -9.19 4.70
N PHE A 150 -9.50 -8.27 4.04
CA PHE A 150 -8.61 -7.34 4.71
C PHE A 150 -9.05 -5.92 4.44
N SER A 151 -9.41 -5.19 5.51
CA SER A 151 -10.02 -3.86 5.40
C SER A 151 -9.38 -2.85 6.36
N GLY A 152 -9.21 -1.62 5.89
CA GLY A 152 -8.76 -0.50 6.72
C GLY A 152 -9.75 -0.10 7.84
N TYR A 153 -11.00 -0.60 7.80
CA TYR A 153 -11.98 -0.39 8.88
C TYR A 153 -11.87 -1.39 10.03
N PHE A 154 -11.11 -2.46 9.84
CA PHE A 154 -10.84 -3.35 10.95
C PHE A 154 -9.94 -2.64 11.95
N ASP A 155 -10.20 -2.85 13.23
CA ASP A 155 -9.29 -2.38 14.26
C ASP A 155 -7.88 -2.99 14.09
N GLU A 156 -6.90 -2.35 14.68
CA GLU A 156 -5.51 -2.76 14.55
C GLU A 156 -5.27 -4.20 15.02
N ARG A 157 -5.94 -4.63 16.08
CA ARG A 157 -5.80 -6.00 16.63
C ARG A 157 -6.27 -7.04 15.62
N LYS A 158 -7.44 -6.80 15.00
CA LYS A 158 -7.98 -7.69 13.97
C LYS A 158 -7.08 -7.73 12.73
N ARG A 159 -6.53 -6.60 12.31
CA ARG A 159 -5.59 -6.54 11.19
C ARG A 159 -4.31 -7.33 11.48
N ILE A 160 -3.73 -7.17 12.68
CA ILE A 160 -2.56 -7.93 13.12
C ILE A 160 -2.85 -9.42 13.17
N ALA A 161 -4.00 -9.84 13.70
CA ALA A 161 -4.40 -11.24 13.75
C ALA A 161 -4.51 -11.85 12.34
N ILE A 162 -5.24 -11.21 11.42
CA ILE A 162 -5.38 -11.66 10.03
C ILE A 162 -4.00 -11.81 9.37
N MET A 163 -3.11 -10.83 9.56
CA MET A 163 -1.75 -10.89 8.98
C MET A 163 -0.90 -12.00 9.59
N SER A 164 -1.05 -12.25 10.89
CA SER A 164 -0.39 -13.38 11.56
C SER A 164 -0.84 -14.70 10.98
N ASP A 165 -2.16 -14.89 10.82
CA ASP A 165 -2.75 -16.14 10.31
C ASP A 165 -2.39 -16.33 8.82
N PHE A 166 -2.32 -15.25 8.05
CA PHE A 166 -1.88 -15.31 6.66
C PHE A 166 -0.40 -15.72 6.54
N ARG A 167 0.49 -15.17 7.36
CA ARG A 167 1.91 -15.55 7.37
C ARG A 167 2.14 -16.99 7.82
N LYS A 168 1.28 -17.53 8.68
CA LYS A 168 1.34 -18.95 9.10
C LYS A 168 0.76 -19.91 8.06
N GLY A 169 0.01 -19.41 7.08
CA GLY A 169 -0.71 -20.22 6.11
C GLY A 169 -2.10 -20.69 6.58
N ASP A 170 -2.56 -20.25 7.76
CA ASP A 170 -3.92 -20.50 8.25
C ASP A 170 -4.97 -19.76 7.40
N ILE A 171 -4.56 -18.66 6.76
CA ILE A 171 -5.28 -17.96 5.68
C ILE A 171 -4.42 -18.09 4.42
N ARG A 172 -5.00 -18.62 3.34
CA ARG A 172 -4.33 -18.79 2.05
C ARG A 172 -4.55 -17.59 1.12
N VAL A 173 -5.73 -16.96 1.21
CA VAL A 173 -6.14 -15.89 0.31
C VAL A 173 -6.60 -14.66 1.10
N LEU A 174 -5.96 -13.53 0.88
CA LEU A 174 -6.46 -12.23 1.35
C LEU A 174 -7.28 -11.57 0.24
N VAL A 175 -8.47 -11.06 0.59
CA VAL A 175 -9.26 -10.24 -0.33
C VAL A 175 -9.23 -8.79 0.18
N ALA A 176 -8.68 -7.89 -0.61
CA ALA A 176 -8.40 -6.53 -0.14
C ALA A 176 -8.67 -5.46 -1.22
N THR A 177 -8.93 -4.25 -0.78
CA THR A 177 -8.85 -3.06 -1.63
C THR A 177 -7.43 -2.48 -1.59
N ASP A 178 -7.05 -1.65 -2.58
CA ASP A 178 -5.74 -0.99 -2.60
C ASP A 178 -5.47 -0.22 -1.32
N ALA A 179 -6.44 0.55 -0.83
CA ALA A 179 -6.30 1.33 0.39
C ALA A 179 -6.04 0.46 1.63
N ALA A 180 -6.58 -0.76 1.67
CA ALA A 180 -6.35 -1.69 2.77
C ALA A 180 -4.98 -2.38 2.65
N ALA A 181 -4.56 -2.69 1.43
CA ALA A 181 -3.32 -3.40 1.13
C ALA A 181 -2.07 -2.51 1.17
N ARG A 182 -2.23 -1.19 1.20
CA ARG A 182 -1.10 -0.26 1.36
C ARG A 182 -0.42 -0.40 2.71
N GLY A 183 0.90 -0.27 2.73
CA GLY A 183 1.69 -0.36 3.96
C GLY A 183 1.67 -1.74 4.63
N ILE A 184 1.11 -2.77 3.96
CA ILE A 184 1.20 -4.12 4.47
C ILE A 184 2.51 -4.73 3.97
N ASP A 185 3.29 -5.21 4.92
CA ASP A 185 4.47 -6.01 4.65
C ASP A 185 4.05 -7.43 4.22
N ILE A 186 3.65 -7.55 2.96
CA ILE A 186 3.38 -8.83 2.28
C ILE A 186 4.28 -8.86 1.05
N HIS A 187 5.30 -9.67 1.12
CA HIS A 187 6.20 -9.98 0.02
C HIS A 187 6.15 -11.47 -0.26
N GLU A 188 6.67 -11.85 -1.43
CA GLU A 188 6.81 -13.26 -1.83
C GLU A 188 5.48 -14.02 -1.95
N LEU A 189 4.41 -13.31 -2.34
CA LEU A 189 3.17 -14.01 -2.68
C LEU A 189 3.37 -14.88 -3.91
N SER A 190 2.76 -16.07 -3.88
CA SER A 190 2.76 -16.91 -5.07
C SER A 190 1.96 -16.29 -6.22
N HIS A 191 0.88 -15.57 -5.90
CA HIS A 191 -0.01 -14.96 -6.89
C HIS A 191 -0.64 -13.67 -6.42
N VAL A 192 -0.82 -12.75 -7.36
CA VAL A 192 -1.71 -11.58 -7.24
C VAL A 192 -2.83 -11.74 -8.24
N ILE A 193 -4.06 -11.54 -7.81
CA ILE A 193 -5.26 -11.65 -8.66
C ILE A 193 -5.96 -10.30 -8.68
N HIS A 194 -6.05 -9.71 -9.86
CA HIS A 194 -6.85 -8.51 -10.10
C HIS A 194 -8.29 -8.95 -10.42
N TYR A 195 -9.11 -9.19 -9.38
CA TYR A 195 -10.53 -9.50 -9.56
C TYR A 195 -11.27 -8.33 -10.19
N ASP A 196 -10.97 -7.13 -9.71
CA ASP A 196 -11.29 -5.88 -10.38
C ASP A 196 -10.01 -5.26 -10.95
N ILE A 197 -10.06 -4.93 -12.24
CA ILE A 197 -8.93 -4.30 -12.92
C ILE A 197 -8.67 -2.93 -12.30
N PRO A 198 -7.41 -2.56 -12.01
CA PRO A 198 -7.08 -1.24 -11.50
C PRO A 198 -7.35 -0.16 -12.55
N ILE A 199 -7.64 1.06 -12.09
CA ILE A 199 -8.00 2.19 -12.96
C ILE A 199 -6.79 2.68 -13.75
N ASP A 200 -5.60 2.54 -13.20
CA ASP A 200 -4.36 3.07 -13.76
C ASP A 200 -3.20 2.07 -13.68
N THR A 201 -2.19 2.31 -14.51
CA THR A 201 -0.99 1.47 -14.60
C THR A 201 -0.17 1.47 -13.32
N GLU A 202 -0.14 2.58 -12.60
CA GLU A 202 0.60 2.73 -11.35
C GLU A 202 0.06 1.77 -10.30
N THR A 203 -1.26 1.77 -10.09
CA THR A 203 -1.94 0.82 -9.21
C THR A 203 -1.68 -0.63 -9.64
N PHE A 204 -1.65 -0.91 -10.95
CA PHE A 204 -1.33 -2.25 -11.46
C PHE A 204 0.08 -2.69 -11.04
N ILE A 205 1.07 -1.81 -11.18
CA ILE A 205 2.46 -2.07 -10.81
C ILE A 205 2.58 -2.32 -9.29
N HIS A 206 1.98 -1.45 -8.48
CA HIS A 206 1.98 -1.59 -7.02
C HIS A 206 1.31 -2.88 -6.52
N ARG A 207 0.20 -3.29 -7.14
CA ARG A 207 -0.46 -4.57 -6.84
C ARG A 207 0.45 -5.74 -7.22
N SER A 208 0.98 -5.73 -8.44
CA SER A 208 1.81 -6.80 -8.98
C SER A 208 3.12 -6.98 -8.22
N GLY A 209 3.71 -5.89 -7.74
CA GLY A 209 4.95 -5.91 -6.94
C GLY A 209 4.84 -6.63 -5.59
N ARG A 210 3.70 -7.21 -5.24
CA ARG A 210 3.55 -8.08 -4.05
C ARG A 210 4.03 -9.51 -4.28
N THR A 211 4.35 -9.88 -5.54
CA THR A 211 4.84 -11.22 -5.92
C THR A 211 6.34 -11.28 -6.21
N ALA A 212 7.07 -10.18 -6.08
CA ALA A 212 8.47 -10.11 -6.53
C ALA A 212 9.42 -9.68 -5.41
#